data_5a70163f7316632b352df8ffbf8f5025
#
_entry.id   5a70163f7316632b352df8ffbf8f5025
#
_cell.length_a   1.000
_cell.length_b   1.000
_cell.length_c   1.000
_cell.angle_alpha   90.00
_cell.angle_beta   90.00
_cell.angle_gamma   90.00
#
_symmetry.space_group_name_H-M   'P 1'
#
loop_
_entity.id
_entity.type
_entity.pdbx_description
1 polymer ?
#
loop_
_entity_poly.entity_id
_entity_poly.type
_entity_poly.pdbx_seq_one_letter_code
_entity_poly.pdbx_strand_id
1 'polypeptide(L)'
;MQVMNNETSHVIRFGDWSALSADAKAIRFEVFVAEQNVPAEIELDDMDAVCLHAVAYDGAGVPIGTGRLLPDGHIGRMAVRKTARGSGVGGALLQALMAQARARGDRRVVLSAQTHAAPFYQRHGFSIAGDEFYEAGIAHIDMQLTFA
;
A
#
# COMPACT_ATOMS: atom_id res chain seq x y z
N MET A 1 29.20 -2.43 8.97
CA MET A 1 28.24 -2.03 8.99
C MET A 1 27.80 -1.14 8.16
N GLN A 2 27.40 -0.93 7.92
CA GLN A 2 26.82 -0.25 7.23
C GLN A 2 26.41 0.78 7.23
N VAL A 3 26.98 1.25 6.75
CA VAL A 3 26.44 2.42 6.92
C VAL A 3 25.17 2.63 6.35
N MET A 4 24.24 3.03 7.03
CA MET A 4 22.95 3.17 6.54
C MET A 4 22.66 4.55 6.13
N ASN A 5 21.95 4.63 5.06
CA ASN A 5 21.44 5.89 4.60
C ASN A 5 20.21 6.22 5.43
N ASN A 6 20.29 7.18 6.27
CA ASN A 6 19.22 7.48 7.19
C ASN A 6 17.93 7.89 6.52
N GLU A 7 18.01 8.47 5.34
CA GLU A 7 16.82 8.90 4.65
C GLU A 7 15.95 7.76 4.21
N THR A 8 16.56 6.57 4.05
CA THR A 8 15.81 5.40 3.64
C THR A 8 15.59 4.40 4.75
N SER A 9 16.04 4.74 5.97
CA SER A 9 15.88 3.82 7.09
C SER A 9 14.42 3.75 7.48
N HIS A 10 13.87 2.54 7.48
CA HIS A 10 12.51 2.31 7.95
C HIS A 10 12.36 0.84 8.34
N VAL A 11 11.32 0.56 9.10
CA VAL A 11 10.97 -0.79 9.54
C VAL A 11 9.53 -1.05 9.10
N ILE A 12 9.27 -2.21 8.52
CA ILE A 12 7.91 -2.60 8.12
C ILE A 12 7.43 -3.66 9.09
N ARG A 13 6.24 -3.45 9.64
CA ARG A 13 5.58 -4.42 10.50
C ARG A 13 4.33 -4.92 9.81
N PHE A 14 4.08 -6.23 9.96
CA PHE A 14 2.85 -6.85 9.49
C PHE A 14 1.96 -7.19 10.67
N GLY A 15 0.67 -7.18 10.46
CA GLY A 15 -0.27 -7.58 11.50
C GLY A 15 -1.70 -7.52 11.01
N ASP A 16 -2.61 -7.93 11.87
CA ASP A 16 -4.03 -7.82 11.59
C ASP A 16 -4.54 -6.41 11.92
N TRP A 17 -5.82 -6.19 11.66
CA TRP A 17 -6.41 -4.88 11.85
C TRP A 17 -6.38 -4.45 13.32
N SER A 18 -6.58 -5.40 14.25
CA SER A 18 -6.57 -5.02 15.67
C SER A 18 -5.19 -4.54 16.12
N ALA A 19 -4.13 -5.08 15.52
CA ALA A 19 -2.77 -4.70 15.90
C ALA A 19 -2.34 -3.36 15.29
N LEU A 20 -2.74 -3.08 14.05
CA LEU A 20 -2.19 -1.96 13.29
C LEU A 20 -3.20 -0.87 12.94
N SER A 21 -4.46 -1.01 13.36
CA SER A 21 -5.51 -0.10 12.90
C SER A 21 -5.23 1.37 13.20
N ALA A 22 -4.73 1.68 14.38
CA ALA A 22 -4.51 3.06 14.76
C ALA A 22 -3.50 3.73 13.84
N ASP A 23 -2.39 3.05 13.57
CA ASP A 23 -1.32 3.61 12.74
C ASP A 23 -1.73 3.65 11.27
N ALA A 24 -2.39 2.60 10.79
CA ALA A 24 -2.86 2.55 9.41
C ALA A 24 -3.90 3.62 9.14
N LYS A 25 -4.86 3.79 10.06
CA LYS A 25 -5.89 4.83 9.91
C LYS A 25 -5.30 6.23 9.85
N ALA A 26 -4.31 6.51 10.70
CA ALA A 26 -3.71 7.83 10.74
C ALA A 26 -3.12 8.19 9.38
N ILE A 27 -2.40 7.26 8.76
CA ILE A 27 -1.81 7.48 7.45
C ILE A 27 -2.88 7.57 6.37
N ARG A 28 -3.84 6.64 6.38
CA ARG A 28 -4.87 6.58 5.34
C ARG A 28 -5.76 7.81 5.35
N PHE A 29 -6.12 8.30 6.52
CA PHE A 29 -6.95 9.50 6.61
C PHE A 29 -6.16 10.73 6.16
N GLU A 30 -4.90 10.83 6.51
CA GLU A 30 -4.08 11.94 6.05
C GLU A 30 -3.96 11.96 4.51
N VAL A 31 -3.72 10.79 3.90
CA VAL A 31 -3.48 10.72 2.46
C VAL A 31 -4.79 10.70 1.67
N PHE A 32 -5.71 9.81 2.01
CA PHE A 32 -6.91 9.63 1.19
C PHE A 32 -7.98 10.66 1.51
N VAL A 33 -8.20 10.95 2.77
CA VAL A 33 -9.29 11.86 3.18
C VAL A 33 -8.82 13.30 3.09
N ALA A 34 -7.72 13.65 3.74
CA ALA A 34 -7.28 15.04 3.80
C ALA A 34 -6.66 15.51 2.48
N GLU A 35 -5.78 14.72 1.86
CA GLU A 35 -5.15 15.14 0.61
C GLU A 35 -6.02 14.90 -0.61
N GLN A 36 -6.69 13.73 -0.70
CA GLN A 36 -7.38 13.31 -1.92
C GLN A 36 -8.89 13.49 -1.86
N ASN A 37 -9.40 13.98 -0.74
CA ASN A 37 -10.82 14.27 -0.57
C ASN A 37 -11.73 13.05 -0.71
N VAL A 38 -11.24 11.87 -0.40
CA VAL A 38 -12.07 10.67 -0.33
C VAL A 38 -12.96 10.81 0.91
N PRO A 39 -14.28 10.55 0.78
CA PRO A 39 -15.15 10.64 1.95
C PRO A 39 -14.70 9.69 3.06
N ALA A 40 -14.65 10.20 4.28
CA ALA A 40 -14.15 9.42 5.42
C ALA A 40 -14.96 8.14 5.63
N GLU A 41 -16.27 8.19 5.35
CA GLU A 41 -17.16 7.06 5.56
C GLU A 41 -16.92 5.90 4.61
N ILE A 42 -16.23 6.12 3.48
CA ILE A 42 -15.93 5.02 2.57
C ILE A 42 -14.46 4.59 2.62
N GLU A 43 -13.63 5.28 3.38
CA GLU A 43 -12.22 4.91 3.50
C GLU A 43 -12.03 3.61 4.27
N LEU A 44 -12.77 3.43 5.36
CA LEU A 44 -12.77 2.19 6.12
C LEU A 44 -13.85 1.27 5.55
N ASP A 45 -13.55 -0.02 5.44
CA ASP A 45 -14.50 -0.99 4.93
C ASP A 45 -14.38 -2.30 5.71
N ASP A 46 -15.29 -3.24 5.44
CA ASP A 46 -15.31 -4.51 6.15
C ASP A 46 -14.10 -5.38 5.84
N MET A 47 -13.39 -5.10 4.76
CA MET A 47 -12.24 -5.91 4.37
C MET A 47 -11.04 -5.69 5.29
N ASP A 48 -10.98 -4.56 6.00
CA ASP A 48 -9.87 -4.31 6.91
C ASP A 48 -9.71 -5.43 7.94
N ALA A 49 -10.81 -5.99 8.40
CA ALA A 49 -10.77 -7.03 9.44
C ALA A 49 -10.16 -8.35 8.94
N VAL A 50 -10.17 -8.60 7.63
CA VAL A 50 -9.68 -9.87 7.06
C VAL A 50 -8.36 -9.71 6.30
N CYS A 51 -7.84 -8.50 6.20
CA CYS A 51 -6.59 -8.24 5.49
C CYS A 51 -5.37 -8.47 6.36
N LEU A 52 -4.26 -8.79 5.70
CA LEU A 52 -2.95 -8.60 6.30
C LEU A 52 -2.56 -7.15 6.07
N HIS A 53 -2.21 -6.44 7.13
CA HIS A 53 -1.79 -5.05 7.04
C HIS A 53 -0.29 -4.91 7.17
N ALA A 54 0.26 -3.90 6.53
CA ALA A 54 1.66 -3.53 6.67
C ALA A 54 1.74 -2.05 7.00
N VAL A 55 2.59 -1.69 7.94
CA VAL A 55 2.88 -0.29 8.28
C VAL A 55 4.38 -0.11 8.32
N ALA A 56 4.84 0.92 7.67
CA ALA A 56 6.26 1.31 7.70
C ALA A 56 6.45 2.42 8.73
N TYR A 57 7.50 2.29 9.52
CA TYR A 57 7.85 3.24 10.58
C TYR A 57 9.23 3.82 10.29
N ASP A 58 9.43 5.09 10.57
CA ASP A 58 10.74 5.69 10.42
C ASP A 58 11.65 5.34 11.60
N GLY A 59 12.86 5.89 11.61
CA GLY A 59 13.83 5.61 12.67
C GLY A 59 13.41 6.07 14.05
N ALA A 60 12.43 6.97 14.13
CA ALA A 60 11.89 7.43 15.42
C ALA A 60 10.63 6.67 15.82
N GLY A 61 10.22 5.66 15.02
CA GLY A 61 9.02 4.88 15.31
C GLY A 61 7.72 5.54 14.85
N VAL A 62 7.80 6.55 14.00
CA VAL A 62 6.61 7.23 13.50
C VAL A 62 6.08 6.49 12.28
N PRO A 63 4.78 6.18 12.21
CA PRO A 63 4.21 5.54 11.03
C PRO A 63 4.25 6.49 9.84
N ILE A 64 4.79 6.01 8.71
CA ILE A 64 5.01 6.83 7.52
C ILE A 64 4.38 6.27 6.25
N GLY A 65 3.97 5.01 6.26
CA GLY A 65 3.34 4.40 5.12
C GLY A 65 2.58 3.15 5.50
N THR A 66 1.64 2.74 4.66
CA THR A 66 0.81 1.57 4.93
C THR A 66 0.32 0.93 3.64
N GLY A 67 -0.15 -0.30 3.73
CA GLY A 67 -0.80 -1.03 2.66
C GLY A 67 -1.48 -2.24 3.23
N ARG A 68 -2.37 -2.87 2.45
CA ARG A 68 -3.05 -4.09 2.88
C ARG A 68 -3.09 -5.12 1.77
N LEU A 69 -3.12 -6.38 2.17
CA LEU A 69 -3.23 -7.53 1.28
C LEU A 69 -4.48 -8.30 1.65
N LEU A 70 -5.41 -8.39 0.71
CA LEU A 70 -6.66 -9.12 0.89
C LEU A 70 -6.43 -10.62 0.73
N PRO A 71 -7.36 -11.45 1.24
CA PRO A 71 -7.22 -12.91 1.11
C PRO A 71 -7.16 -13.40 -0.34
N ASP A 72 -7.72 -12.65 -1.28
CA ASP A 72 -7.77 -13.04 -2.70
C ASP A 72 -6.59 -12.52 -3.53
N GLY A 73 -5.61 -11.90 -2.90
CA GLY A 73 -4.42 -11.39 -3.61
C GLY A 73 -4.48 -9.93 -4.01
N HIS A 74 -5.57 -9.22 -3.68
CA HIS A 74 -5.61 -7.79 -3.93
C HIS A 74 -4.72 -7.04 -2.95
N ILE A 75 -3.92 -6.11 -3.48
CA ILE A 75 -3.15 -5.16 -2.68
C ILE A 75 -3.84 -3.82 -2.81
N GLY A 76 -4.07 -3.16 -1.69
CA GLY A 76 -4.77 -1.89 -1.73
C GLY A 76 -4.46 -1.00 -0.55
N ARG A 77 -5.12 0.15 -0.52
CA ARG A 77 -4.95 1.16 0.51
C ARG A 77 -3.47 1.51 0.74
N MET A 78 -2.70 1.53 -0.36
CA MET A 78 -1.29 1.92 -0.31
C MET A 78 -1.22 3.43 -0.13
N ALA A 79 -0.56 3.87 0.90
CA ALA A 79 -0.45 5.29 1.20
C ALA A 79 0.89 5.57 1.87
N VAL A 80 1.56 6.64 1.43
CA VAL A 80 2.79 7.12 2.05
C VAL A 80 2.58 8.59 2.40
N ARG A 81 2.91 8.95 3.63
CA ARG A 81 2.77 10.33 4.08
C ARG A 81 3.63 11.23 3.22
N LYS A 82 3.12 12.42 2.94
CA LYS A 82 3.77 13.36 2.03
C LYS A 82 5.25 13.60 2.41
N THR A 83 5.53 13.71 3.69
CA THR A 83 6.89 13.98 4.17
C THR A 83 7.84 12.82 3.96
N ALA A 84 7.33 11.62 3.69
CA ALA A 84 8.16 10.42 3.48
C ALA A 84 8.21 9.98 2.02
N ARG A 85 7.54 10.70 1.12
CA ARG A 85 7.54 10.35 -0.30
C ARG A 85 8.91 10.60 -0.92
N GLY A 86 9.26 9.78 -1.91
CA GLY A 86 10.55 9.88 -2.57
C GLY A 86 11.68 9.17 -1.84
N SER A 87 11.37 8.48 -0.72
CA SER A 87 12.39 7.79 0.07
C SER A 87 12.42 6.28 -0.14
N GLY A 88 11.56 5.76 -1.04
CA GLY A 88 11.51 4.32 -1.31
C GLY A 88 10.55 3.54 -0.42
N VAL A 89 9.82 4.20 0.46
CA VAL A 89 8.91 3.53 1.40
C VAL A 89 7.78 2.82 0.66
N GLY A 90 7.19 3.48 -0.34
CA GLY A 90 6.10 2.88 -1.11
C GLY A 90 6.52 1.61 -1.82
N GLY A 91 7.68 1.63 -2.45
CA GLY A 91 8.22 0.44 -3.12
C GLY A 91 8.54 -0.68 -2.13
N ALA A 92 9.08 -0.33 -0.97
CA ALA A 92 9.39 -1.32 0.05
C ALA A 92 8.12 -1.97 0.60
N LEU A 93 7.07 -1.18 0.84
CA LEU A 93 5.77 -1.71 1.27
C LEU A 93 5.17 -2.64 0.22
N LEU A 94 5.20 -2.22 -1.03
CA LEU A 94 4.67 -3.03 -2.13
C LEU A 94 5.41 -4.36 -2.22
N GLN A 95 6.73 -4.35 -2.22
CA GLN A 95 7.53 -5.56 -2.29
C GLN A 95 7.31 -6.46 -1.07
N ALA A 96 7.14 -5.87 0.10
CA ALA A 96 6.89 -6.64 1.31
C ALA A 96 5.54 -7.36 1.25
N LEU A 97 4.49 -6.67 0.78
CA LEU A 97 3.18 -7.30 0.61
C LEU A 97 3.20 -8.36 -0.48
N MET A 98 3.91 -8.13 -1.58
CA MET A 98 4.08 -9.14 -2.64
C MET A 98 4.77 -10.39 -2.11
N ALA A 99 5.81 -10.21 -1.29
CA ALA A 99 6.52 -11.34 -0.69
C ALA A 99 5.60 -12.15 0.23
N GLN A 100 4.74 -11.48 1.00
CA GLN A 100 3.78 -12.16 1.85
C GLN A 100 2.75 -12.95 1.03
N ALA A 101 2.26 -12.37 -0.06
CA ALA A 101 1.31 -13.05 -0.94
C ALA A 101 1.95 -14.29 -1.55
N ARG A 102 3.18 -14.16 -2.03
CA ARG A 102 3.90 -15.28 -2.63
C ARG A 102 4.17 -16.38 -1.61
N ALA A 103 4.58 -16.01 -0.40
CA ALA A 103 4.90 -16.98 0.65
C ALA A 103 3.67 -17.78 1.09
N ARG A 104 2.47 -17.19 1.06
CA ARG A 104 1.25 -17.91 1.43
C ARG A 104 0.66 -18.71 0.26
N GLY A 105 1.29 -18.67 -0.92
CA GLY A 105 0.88 -19.48 -2.06
C GLY A 105 0.01 -18.80 -3.10
N ASP A 106 -0.16 -17.50 -3.03
CA ASP A 106 -0.89 -16.79 -4.07
C ASP A 106 -0.12 -16.88 -5.38
N ARG A 107 -0.84 -17.06 -6.49
CA ARG A 107 -0.19 -17.14 -7.80
C ARG A 107 0.02 -15.78 -8.42
N ARG A 108 -0.80 -14.81 -8.03
CA ARG A 108 -0.71 -13.45 -8.57
C ARG A 108 -1.22 -12.47 -7.55
N VAL A 109 -0.84 -11.23 -7.76
CA VAL A 109 -1.40 -10.09 -7.02
C VAL A 109 -2.05 -9.14 -8.01
N VAL A 110 -3.12 -8.49 -7.57
CA VAL A 110 -3.87 -7.54 -8.39
C VAL A 110 -4.10 -6.27 -7.58
N LEU A 111 -4.30 -5.17 -8.27
CA LEU A 111 -4.60 -3.92 -7.59
C LEU A 111 -5.33 -2.98 -8.55
N SER A 112 -5.96 -1.96 -7.98
CA SER A 112 -6.55 -0.87 -8.74
C SER A 112 -5.70 0.36 -8.45
N ALA A 113 -4.90 0.76 -9.42
CA ALA A 113 -3.99 1.88 -9.27
C ALA A 113 -4.67 3.16 -9.70
N GLN A 114 -4.43 4.24 -8.96
CA GLN A 114 -4.74 5.56 -9.51
C GLN A 114 -3.89 5.74 -10.76
N THR A 115 -4.49 6.24 -11.84
CA THR A 115 -3.82 6.22 -13.16
C THR A 115 -2.47 6.92 -13.15
N HIS A 116 -2.32 8.00 -12.38
CA HIS A 116 -1.05 8.70 -12.31
C HIS A 116 0.04 7.86 -11.61
N ALA A 117 -0.35 6.85 -10.86
CA ALA A 117 0.60 5.98 -10.15
C ALA A 117 0.92 4.71 -10.95
N ALA A 118 0.27 4.48 -12.10
CA ALA A 118 0.52 3.29 -12.89
C ALA A 118 2.01 3.09 -13.22
N PRO A 119 2.78 4.12 -13.60
CA PRO A 119 4.20 3.92 -13.88
C PRO A 119 4.99 3.38 -12.69
N PHE A 120 4.63 3.77 -11.47
CA PHE A 120 5.26 3.23 -10.27
C PHE A 120 5.06 1.72 -10.18
N TYR A 121 3.81 1.25 -10.40
CA TYR A 121 3.53 -0.18 -10.34
C TYR A 121 4.17 -0.93 -11.50
N GLN A 122 4.21 -0.33 -12.70
CA GLN A 122 4.87 -0.94 -13.83
C GLN A 122 6.36 -1.17 -13.58
N ARG A 123 7.01 -0.25 -12.88
CA ARG A 123 8.43 -0.43 -12.51
C ARG A 123 8.62 -1.60 -11.55
N HIS A 124 7.58 -2.00 -10.84
CA HIS A 124 7.62 -3.15 -9.94
C HIS A 124 7.10 -4.43 -10.60
N GLY A 125 6.89 -4.42 -11.91
CA GLY A 125 6.53 -5.61 -12.65
C GLY A 125 5.07 -5.81 -12.94
N PHE A 126 4.20 -4.89 -12.51
CA PHE A 126 2.78 -4.98 -12.79
C PHE A 126 2.48 -4.57 -14.22
N SER A 127 1.46 -5.20 -14.81
CA SER A 127 0.95 -4.82 -16.12
C SER A 127 -0.50 -4.39 -16.01
N ILE A 128 -0.91 -3.54 -16.93
CA ILE A 128 -2.30 -3.06 -17.00
C ILE A 128 -3.20 -4.22 -17.41
N ALA A 129 -4.33 -4.38 -16.70
CA ALA A 129 -5.21 -5.52 -16.88
C ALA A 129 -6.65 -5.13 -17.18
N GLY A 130 -6.93 -3.87 -17.50
CA GLY A 130 -8.29 -3.44 -17.80
C GLY A 130 -8.34 -2.00 -18.26
N ASP A 131 -9.55 -1.48 -18.39
CA ASP A 131 -9.77 -0.11 -18.81
C ASP A 131 -9.81 0.84 -17.64
N GLU A 132 -9.61 2.12 -17.92
CA GLU A 132 -9.70 3.16 -16.90
C GLU A 132 -11.13 3.28 -16.40
N PHE A 133 -11.27 3.48 -15.09
CA PHE A 133 -12.55 3.70 -14.45
C PHE A 133 -12.38 4.71 -13.32
N TYR A 134 -13.50 5.22 -12.79
CA TYR A 134 -13.44 6.21 -11.73
C TYR A 134 -13.97 5.62 -10.43
N GLU A 135 -13.25 5.93 -9.35
CA GLU A 135 -13.63 5.50 -8.01
C GLU A 135 -13.36 6.67 -7.07
N ALA A 136 -14.37 7.08 -6.31
CA ALA A 136 -14.28 8.26 -5.43
C ALA A 136 -13.84 9.50 -6.21
N GLY A 137 -14.23 9.61 -7.49
CA GLY A 137 -13.88 10.74 -8.34
C GLY A 137 -12.47 10.73 -8.87
N ILE A 138 -11.70 9.66 -8.65
CA ILE A 138 -10.31 9.57 -9.08
C ILE A 138 -10.19 8.47 -10.14
N ALA A 139 -9.49 8.76 -11.22
CA ALA A 139 -9.27 7.80 -12.30
C ALA A 139 -8.36 6.66 -11.82
N HIS A 140 -8.79 5.43 -12.06
CA HIS A 140 -8.07 4.22 -11.68
C HIS A 140 -7.93 3.28 -12.86
N ILE A 141 -6.99 2.35 -12.75
CA ILE A 141 -6.82 1.28 -13.73
C ILE A 141 -6.37 0.02 -13.01
N ASP A 142 -6.95 -1.12 -13.39
CA ASP A 142 -6.57 -2.39 -12.79
C ASP A 142 -5.22 -2.86 -13.30
N MET A 143 -4.42 -3.43 -12.42
CA MET A 143 -3.10 -3.94 -12.74
C MET A 143 -2.87 -5.28 -12.06
N GLN A 144 -1.99 -6.09 -12.62
CA GLN A 144 -1.71 -7.41 -12.07
C GLN A 144 -0.25 -7.81 -12.28
N LEU A 145 0.20 -8.72 -11.43
CA LEU A 145 1.51 -9.35 -11.58
C LEU A 145 1.36 -10.83 -11.22
N THR A 146 1.80 -11.70 -12.12
CA THR A 146 1.78 -13.15 -11.89
C THR A 146 3.17 -13.57 -11.46
N PHE A 147 3.25 -14.33 -10.38
CA PHE A 147 4.52 -14.84 -9.88
C PHE A 147 5.01 -15.99 -10.77
N ALA A 148 6.30 -16.03 -10.97
CA ALA A 148 6.91 -17.07 -11.80
C ALA A 148 6.95 -18.43 -11.08
#